data_793d53bfe648276720de3819edc9ac86
#
_entry.id   793d53bfe648276720de3819edc9ac86
#
_cell.length_a   1.000
_cell.length_b   1.000
_cell.length_c   1.000
_cell.angle_alpha   90.00
_cell.angle_beta   90.00
_cell.angle_gamma   90.00
#
_symmetry.space_group_name_H-M   'P 1'
#
loop_
_entity.id
_entity.type
_entity.pdbx_description
1 polymer ?
#
loop_
_entity_poly.entity_id
_entity_poly.type
_entity_poly.pdbx_seq_one_letter_code
_entity_poly.pdbx_strand_id
1 'polypeptide(L)'
;MKDIFLTGDRPTGRLHLGHYIGSLRRRVELQNSNKYDPFIMIADTQALTDNAKNPAKVRDNVLQVALDYLSVGIDPAKTTIFIQSQVPALTELTMYYMNLVSINRLERNPTVKSEIKQKNFGDGVPTGFVVYPISQAADITAFKAKWVPVGEDQLPMIEQTREIVRAFNQTYNEDVLIEPEAILPPEGLSRRLPGLDGNAKMSKSLGNCIYLSDDEKTLHDKVFSMYTDPDHIHVSDPGKIEGNMVFEYLDVFAPDDPKVAEYKEQYQKGGLGDVVVKKYLFEILNNLLRPIREKRAELEKNPAEIYEILHQGSEKAAYIASQTLTQVKDAIGINYYGD
;
A
#
# COMPACT_ATOMS: atom_id res chain seq x y z
N MET A 1 23.82 -10.84 -7.38
CA MET A 1 22.81 -10.45 -6.37
C MET A 1 21.51 -10.20 -7.11
N LYS A 2 20.34 -10.51 -6.53
CA LYS A 2 19.06 -10.14 -7.15
C LYS A 2 18.81 -8.63 -6.94
N ASP A 3 18.12 -8.01 -7.90
CA ASP A 3 17.69 -6.62 -7.74
C ASP A 3 16.67 -6.52 -6.60
N ILE A 4 16.80 -5.48 -5.79
CA ILE A 4 15.84 -5.20 -4.70
C ILE A 4 14.59 -4.55 -5.30
N PHE A 5 13.40 -5.03 -4.87
CA PHE A 5 12.22 -4.21 -4.92
C PHE A 5 11.83 -3.71 -3.52
N LEU A 6 11.43 -2.44 -3.44
CA LEU A 6 10.94 -1.83 -2.21
C LEU A 6 9.48 -1.42 -2.36
N THR A 7 8.70 -1.73 -1.34
CA THR A 7 7.32 -1.24 -1.18
C THR A 7 6.99 -1.13 0.30
N GLY A 8 5.84 -0.55 0.64
CA GLY A 8 5.43 -0.47 2.04
C GLY A 8 4.05 0.15 2.22
N ASP A 9 3.55 0.12 3.45
CA ASP A 9 2.31 0.75 3.85
C ASP A 9 2.49 1.53 5.16
N ARG A 10 1.75 2.62 5.30
CA ARG A 10 1.68 3.38 6.55
C ARG A 10 0.79 2.65 7.56
N PRO A 11 1.21 2.41 8.80
CA PRO A 11 0.42 1.72 9.82
C PRO A 11 -0.65 2.65 10.42
N THR A 12 -1.63 3.03 9.62
CA THR A 12 -2.74 3.90 10.01
C THR A 12 -4.05 3.14 10.27
N GLY A 13 -3.99 1.83 10.29
CA GLY A 13 -5.10 0.88 10.51
C GLY A 13 -4.86 -0.43 9.78
N ARG A 14 -5.69 -1.45 10.08
CA ARG A 14 -5.69 -2.74 9.39
C ARG A 14 -5.82 -2.58 7.88
N LEU A 15 -5.33 -3.56 7.11
CA LEU A 15 -5.44 -3.53 5.66
C LEU A 15 -6.80 -4.10 5.20
N HIS A 16 -7.27 -3.64 4.04
CA HIS A 16 -8.58 -3.98 3.50
C HIS A 16 -8.46 -4.51 2.06
N LEU A 17 -9.55 -5.00 1.47
CA LEU A 17 -9.58 -5.56 0.12
C LEU A 17 -8.97 -4.64 -0.95
N GLY A 18 -9.11 -3.31 -0.80
CA GLY A 18 -8.45 -2.35 -1.71
C GLY A 18 -6.92 -2.43 -1.67
N HIS A 19 -6.30 -2.68 -0.48
CA HIS A 19 -4.86 -2.93 -0.40
C HIS A 19 -4.50 -4.30 -0.99
N TYR A 20 -5.36 -5.30 -0.77
CA TYR A 20 -5.13 -6.65 -1.30
C TYR A 20 -5.03 -6.63 -2.83
N ILE A 21 -6.05 -6.10 -3.50
CA ILE A 21 -6.08 -6.01 -4.96
C ILE A 21 -5.05 -5.03 -5.51
N GLY A 22 -4.94 -3.85 -4.89
CA GLY A 22 -4.06 -2.79 -5.40
C GLY A 22 -2.57 -3.07 -5.22
N SER A 23 -2.18 -3.95 -4.27
CA SER A 23 -0.78 -4.08 -3.89
C SER A 23 -0.39 -5.46 -3.36
N LEU A 24 -1.06 -5.97 -2.31
CA LEU A 24 -0.55 -7.13 -1.56
C LEU A 24 -0.46 -8.39 -2.41
N ARG A 25 -1.49 -8.69 -3.20
CA ARG A 25 -1.48 -9.83 -4.12
C ARG A 25 -0.26 -9.80 -5.05
N ARG A 26 0.02 -8.62 -5.61
CA ARG A 26 1.17 -8.43 -6.49
C ARG A 26 2.51 -8.59 -5.77
N ARG A 27 2.61 -8.15 -4.52
CA ARG A 27 3.83 -8.35 -3.70
C ARG A 27 4.11 -9.84 -3.49
N VAL A 28 3.08 -10.63 -3.18
CA VAL A 28 3.20 -12.09 -3.03
C VAL A 28 3.61 -12.76 -4.35
N GLU A 29 3.05 -12.34 -5.49
CA GLU A 29 3.45 -12.82 -6.82
C GLU A 29 4.91 -12.51 -7.11
N LEU A 30 5.35 -11.26 -6.89
CA LEU A 30 6.73 -10.82 -7.12
C LEU A 30 7.71 -11.58 -6.20
N GLN A 31 7.37 -11.73 -4.91
CA GLN A 31 8.13 -12.54 -3.97
C GLN A 31 8.32 -13.98 -4.48
N ASN A 32 7.23 -14.62 -4.89
CA ASN A 32 7.24 -16.03 -5.31
C ASN A 32 7.86 -16.24 -6.71
N SER A 33 8.04 -15.17 -7.49
CA SER A 33 8.76 -15.24 -8.76
C SER A 33 10.24 -15.58 -8.60
N ASN A 34 10.79 -15.39 -7.41
CA ASN A 34 12.21 -15.53 -7.06
C ASN A 34 13.18 -14.68 -7.93
N LYS A 35 12.68 -13.67 -8.64
CA LYS A 35 13.47 -12.78 -9.50
C LYS A 35 14.12 -11.65 -8.72
N TYR A 36 13.53 -11.28 -7.57
CA TYR A 36 13.87 -10.09 -6.78
C TYR A 36 14.31 -10.47 -5.36
N ASP A 37 14.96 -9.52 -4.66
CA ASP A 37 15.12 -9.50 -3.20
C ASP A 37 14.08 -8.54 -2.62
N PRO A 38 12.98 -9.02 -2.02
CA PRO A 38 11.88 -8.19 -1.56
C PRO A 38 12.19 -7.46 -0.26
N PHE A 39 11.96 -6.14 -0.23
CA PHE A 39 11.95 -5.32 0.96
C PHE A 39 10.57 -4.69 1.14
N ILE A 40 9.93 -4.95 2.28
CA ILE A 40 8.60 -4.42 2.59
C ILE A 40 8.65 -3.64 3.89
N MET A 41 8.40 -2.34 3.78
CA MET A 41 8.51 -1.39 4.88
C MET A 41 7.15 -1.15 5.55
N ILE A 42 7.14 -1.11 6.88
CA ILE A 42 6.06 -0.52 7.66
C ILE A 42 6.47 0.93 7.96
N ALA A 43 5.86 1.88 7.25
CA ALA A 43 6.27 3.28 7.19
C ALA A 43 5.66 4.08 8.36
N ASP A 44 6.13 3.83 9.57
CA ASP A 44 5.62 4.44 10.80
C ASP A 44 6.00 5.91 10.94
N THR A 45 7.22 6.31 10.63
CA THR A 45 7.64 7.72 10.59
C THR A 45 6.84 8.52 9.57
N GLN A 46 6.62 7.96 8.40
CA GLN A 46 5.79 8.60 7.38
C GLN A 46 4.33 8.71 7.81
N ALA A 47 3.81 7.74 8.56
CA ALA A 47 2.47 7.81 9.11
C ALA A 47 2.29 8.96 10.11
N LEU A 48 3.35 9.40 10.78
CA LEU A 48 3.30 10.53 11.72
C LEU A 48 3.12 11.89 11.02
N THR A 49 3.40 12.01 9.73
CA THR A 49 3.26 13.30 9.01
C THR A 49 1.85 13.87 9.06
N ASP A 50 0.85 13.03 9.22
CA ASP A 50 -0.57 13.40 9.37
C ASP A 50 -1.24 12.78 10.62
N ASN A 51 -0.48 12.07 11.46
CA ASN A 51 -0.96 11.46 12.71
C ASN A 51 -0.11 11.86 13.94
N ALA A 52 0.66 12.95 13.89
CA ALA A 52 1.54 13.36 14.97
C ALA A 52 0.82 13.57 16.32
N LYS A 53 -0.44 14.00 16.29
CA LYS A 53 -1.27 14.17 17.49
C LYS A 53 -1.82 12.85 18.06
N ASN A 54 -1.68 11.74 17.33
CA ASN A 54 -2.14 10.42 17.76
C ASN A 54 -1.10 9.32 17.45
N PRO A 55 0.08 9.36 18.08
CA PRO A 55 1.16 8.41 17.81
C PRO A 55 0.81 6.98 18.25
N ALA A 56 -0.07 6.82 19.24
CA ALA A 56 -0.55 5.52 19.69
C ALA A 56 -1.24 4.75 18.53
N LYS A 57 -2.03 5.45 17.72
CA LYS A 57 -2.66 4.86 16.53
C LYS A 57 -1.61 4.26 15.57
N VAL A 58 -0.49 4.95 15.36
CA VAL A 58 0.58 4.47 14.48
C VAL A 58 1.25 3.25 15.09
N ARG A 59 1.69 3.36 16.37
CA ARG A 59 2.35 2.27 17.10
C ARG A 59 1.51 1.00 17.13
N ASP A 60 0.23 1.11 17.50
CA ASP A 60 -0.64 -0.05 17.69
C ASP A 60 -0.98 -0.73 16.36
N ASN A 61 -0.87 -0.01 15.23
CA ASN A 61 -1.10 -0.58 13.91
C ASN A 61 0.14 -1.16 13.22
N VAL A 62 1.35 -1.01 13.77
CA VAL A 62 2.55 -1.69 13.25
C VAL A 62 2.34 -3.21 13.26
N LEU A 63 1.94 -3.76 14.43
CA LEU A 63 1.63 -5.18 14.56
C LEU A 63 0.47 -5.60 13.64
N GLN A 64 -0.58 -4.77 13.54
CA GLN A 64 -1.74 -5.11 12.71
C GLN A 64 -1.38 -5.24 11.23
N VAL A 65 -0.53 -4.34 10.71
CA VAL A 65 -0.05 -4.39 9.32
C VAL A 65 0.89 -5.57 9.09
N ALA A 66 1.76 -5.87 10.04
CA ALA A 66 2.63 -7.04 9.96
C ALA A 66 1.83 -8.35 9.91
N LEU A 67 0.81 -8.49 10.76
CA LEU A 67 -0.12 -9.61 10.75
C LEU A 67 -0.84 -9.74 9.40
N ASP A 68 -1.31 -8.63 8.83
CA ASP A 68 -1.95 -8.63 7.52
C ASP A 68 -0.98 -9.08 6.41
N TYR A 69 0.28 -8.62 6.42
CA TYR A 69 1.31 -9.05 5.47
C TYR A 69 1.54 -10.57 5.51
N LEU A 70 1.79 -11.09 6.71
CA LEU A 70 2.07 -12.52 6.89
C LEU A 70 0.84 -13.38 6.56
N SER A 71 -0.36 -12.89 6.85
CA SER A 71 -1.62 -13.60 6.60
C SER A 71 -1.94 -13.75 5.12
N VAL A 72 -1.60 -12.75 4.29
CA VAL A 72 -1.81 -12.81 2.84
C VAL A 72 -0.73 -13.59 2.10
N GLY A 73 0.31 -14.08 2.81
CA GLY A 73 1.35 -14.95 2.24
C GLY A 73 2.70 -14.26 1.97
N ILE A 74 2.95 -13.08 2.55
CA ILE A 74 4.32 -12.55 2.62
C ILE A 74 5.13 -13.47 3.55
N ASP A 75 6.21 -14.03 3.01
CA ASP A 75 7.06 -15.02 3.66
C ASP A 75 8.33 -14.33 4.18
N PRO A 76 8.54 -14.26 5.52
CA PRO A 76 9.72 -13.60 6.09
C PRO A 76 11.04 -14.31 5.76
N ALA A 77 11.00 -15.58 5.33
CA ALA A 77 12.20 -16.27 4.86
C ALA A 77 12.66 -15.79 3.47
N LYS A 78 11.77 -15.15 2.70
CA LYS A 78 12.04 -14.63 1.35
C LYS A 78 12.06 -13.11 1.30
N THR A 79 11.43 -12.45 2.26
CA THR A 79 11.16 -11.01 2.25
C THR A 79 11.69 -10.38 3.53
N THR A 80 12.44 -9.30 3.37
CA THR A 80 12.85 -8.45 4.50
C THR A 80 11.69 -7.52 4.87
N ILE A 81 11.02 -7.79 6.00
CA ILE A 81 9.94 -6.95 6.53
C ILE A 81 10.53 -6.11 7.66
N PHE A 82 10.43 -4.78 7.56
CA PHE A 82 11.09 -3.89 8.51
C PHE A 82 10.25 -2.66 8.86
N ILE A 83 10.59 -2.03 10.00
CA ILE A 83 9.95 -0.80 10.47
C ILE A 83 10.84 0.38 10.09
N GLN A 84 10.27 1.40 9.45
CA GLN A 84 11.00 2.57 8.93
C GLN A 84 11.82 3.29 10.02
N SER A 85 11.24 3.52 11.19
CA SER A 85 11.92 4.21 12.31
C SER A 85 13.12 3.43 12.87
N GLN A 86 13.23 2.15 12.57
CA GLN A 86 14.36 1.31 13.01
C GLN A 86 15.55 1.37 12.04
N VAL A 87 15.47 2.22 10.99
CA VAL A 87 16.53 2.44 10.01
C VAL A 87 16.96 3.91 10.02
N PRO A 88 17.82 4.35 10.97
CA PRO A 88 18.18 5.77 11.15
C PRO A 88 18.76 6.44 9.91
N ALA A 89 19.48 5.69 9.07
CA ALA A 89 20.08 6.19 7.83
C ALA A 89 19.07 6.86 6.89
N LEU A 90 17.79 6.45 6.91
CA LEU A 90 16.74 7.05 6.09
C LEU A 90 16.49 8.52 6.45
N THR A 91 16.57 8.85 7.73
CA THR A 91 16.39 10.22 8.21
C THR A 91 17.58 11.10 7.81
N GLU A 92 18.80 10.58 7.92
CA GLU A 92 20.02 11.31 7.56
C GLU A 92 20.09 11.54 6.04
N LEU A 93 19.77 10.54 5.22
CA LEU A 93 19.66 10.68 3.76
C LEU A 93 18.60 11.73 3.38
N THR A 94 17.45 11.73 4.06
CA THR A 94 16.40 12.73 3.84
C THR A 94 16.94 14.14 4.04
N MET A 95 17.74 14.36 5.08
CA MET A 95 18.34 15.67 5.36
C MET A 95 19.29 16.12 4.23
N TYR A 96 20.11 15.21 3.71
CA TYR A 96 21.01 15.54 2.58
C TYR A 96 20.21 15.86 1.32
N TYR A 97 19.20 15.09 1.01
CA TYR A 97 18.36 15.28 -0.19
C TYR A 97 17.52 16.56 -0.13
N MET A 98 17.13 17.04 1.06
CA MET A 98 16.44 18.33 1.21
C MET A 98 17.25 19.51 0.64
N ASN A 99 18.58 19.41 0.57
CA ASN A 99 19.43 20.44 -0.01
C ASN A 99 19.44 20.43 -1.56
N LEU A 100 18.87 19.38 -2.17
CA LEU A 100 18.86 19.20 -3.63
C LEU A 100 17.48 19.50 -4.25
N VAL A 101 16.47 19.77 -3.44
CA VAL A 101 15.08 19.96 -3.90
C VAL A 101 14.53 21.28 -3.38
N SER A 102 13.96 22.09 -4.26
CA SER A 102 13.29 23.33 -3.84
C SER A 102 11.85 23.06 -3.33
N ILE A 103 11.37 23.90 -2.40
CA ILE A 103 9.98 23.86 -1.91
C ILE A 103 9.00 23.97 -3.09
N ASN A 104 9.25 24.87 -4.03
CA ASN A 104 8.40 25.04 -5.21
C ASN A 104 8.28 23.76 -6.05
N ARG A 105 9.32 22.92 -6.07
CA ARG A 105 9.27 21.64 -6.79
C ARG A 105 8.37 20.64 -6.06
N LEU A 106 8.45 20.58 -4.73
CA LEU A 106 7.58 19.72 -3.91
C LEU A 106 6.10 20.11 -4.05
N GLU A 107 5.81 21.41 -3.96
CA GLU A 107 4.45 21.95 -4.11
C GLU A 107 3.84 21.70 -5.48
N ARG A 108 4.65 21.52 -6.53
CA ARG A 108 4.19 21.17 -7.89
C ARG A 108 3.91 19.68 -8.08
N ASN A 109 4.34 18.81 -7.15
CA ASN A 109 4.08 17.38 -7.28
C ASN A 109 2.56 17.11 -7.25
N PRO A 110 1.98 16.48 -8.30
CA PRO A 110 0.53 16.30 -8.40
C PRO A 110 -0.06 15.46 -7.27
N THR A 111 0.68 14.45 -6.81
CA THR A 111 0.27 13.57 -5.70
C THR A 111 0.17 14.36 -4.41
N VAL A 112 1.21 15.13 -4.07
CA VAL A 112 1.24 16.01 -2.88
C VAL A 112 0.10 17.02 -2.91
N LYS A 113 -0.11 17.68 -4.05
CA LYS A 113 -1.22 18.64 -4.23
C LYS A 113 -2.59 18.02 -3.97
N SER A 114 -2.82 16.86 -4.55
CA SER A 114 -4.08 16.13 -4.39
C SER A 114 -4.31 15.73 -2.94
N GLU A 115 -3.28 15.21 -2.27
CA GLU A 115 -3.37 14.77 -0.88
C GLU A 115 -3.58 15.93 0.10
N ILE A 116 -2.89 17.06 -0.08
CA ILE A 116 -3.09 18.26 0.72
C ILE A 116 -4.55 18.71 0.62
N LYS A 117 -5.11 18.74 -0.60
CA LYS A 117 -6.50 19.13 -0.82
C LYS A 117 -7.49 18.16 -0.15
N GLN A 118 -7.21 16.85 -0.21
CA GLN A 118 -8.10 15.83 0.36
C GLN A 118 -8.07 15.82 1.90
N LYS A 119 -6.91 16.10 2.51
CA LYS A 119 -6.74 16.04 3.98
C LYS A 119 -7.25 17.26 4.73
N ASN A 120 -7.47 18.37 4.04
CA ASN A 120 -8.01 19.63 4.61
C ASN A 120 -7.31 20.01 5.94
N PHE A 121 -6.00 20.29 5.89
CA PHE A 121 -5.23 20.76 7.04
C PHE A 121 -5.66 22.19 7.44
N GLY A 122 -6.48 22.34 8.48
CA GLY A 122 -7.11 23.61 8.85
C GLY A 122 -6.12 24.74 9.15
N ASP A 123 -5.16 24.50 10.05
CA ASP A 123 -4.19 25.51 10.52
C ASP A 123 -2.90 25.58 9.68
N GLY A 124 -2.87 24.89 8.56
CA GLY A 124 -1.70 24.79 7.68
C GLY A 124 -1.15 23.38 7.54
N VAL A 125 -0.42 23.16 6.45
CA VAL A 125 0.18 21.87 6.13
C VAL A 125 1.42 21.64 6.98
N PRO A 126 1.53 20.54 7.74
CA PRO A 126 2.74 20.22 8.49
C PRO A 126 3.97 20.13 7.57
N THR A 127 5.12 20.65 7.99
CA THR A 127 6.36 20.58 7.20
C THR A 127 6.71 19.14 6.80
N GLY A 128 6.57 18.18 7.72
CA GLY A 128 6.80 16.77 7.41
C GLY A 128 5.91 16.24 6.27
N PHE A 129 4.69 16.77 6.14
CA PHE A 129 3.80 16.42 5.04
C PHE A 129 4.23 17.03 3.69
N VAL A 130 4.86 18.20 3.70
CA VAL A 130 5.44 18.80 2.48
C VAL A 130 6.70 18.08 2.05
N VAL A 131 7.51 17.60 3.01
CA VAL A 131 8.84 17.02 2.78
C VAL A 131 8.78 15.50 2.54
N TYR A 132 7.64 14.82 2.81
CA TYR A 132 7.58 13.35 2.69
C TYR A 132 8.04 12.78 1.33
N PRO A 133 7.91 13.48 0.18
CA PRO A 133 8.44 12.95 -1.09
C PRO A 133 9.97 12.77 -1.08
N ILE A 134 10.67 13.62 -0.33
CA ILE A 134 12.12 13.50 -0.15
C ILE A 134 12.45 12.32 0.77
N SER A 135 11.68 12.15 1.84
CA SER A 135 11.79 10.98 2.72
C SER A 135 11.52 9.68 1.97
N GLN A 136 10.50 9.66 1.10
CA GLN A 136 10.22 8.49 0.25
C GLN A 136 11.36 8.20 -0.73
N ALA A 137 12.01 9.23 -1.27
CA ALA A 137 13.21 9.05 -2.08
C ALA A 137 14.37 8.44 -1.28
N ALA A 138 14.56 8.86 -0.02
CA ALA A 138 15.53 8.26 0.88
C ALA A 138 15.20 6.79 1.18
N ASP A 139 13.93 6.47 1.43
CA ASP A 139 13.47 5.09 1.64
C ASP A 139 13.85 4.18 0.45
N ILE A 140 13.68 4.66 -0.78
CA ILE A 140 13.97 3.89 -1.99
C ILE A 140 15.48 3.76 -2.23
N THR A 141 16.19 4.86 -2.16
CA THR A 141 17.61 4.92 -2.55
C THR A 141 18.55 4.32 -1.51
N ALA A 142 18.18 4.31 -0.22
CA ALA A 142 18.96 3.70 0.85
C ALA A 142 19.27 2.21 0.59
N PHE A 143 18.36 1.52 -0.07
CA PHE A 143 18.50 0.10 -0.43
C PHE A 143 18.96 -0.08 -1.88
N LYS A 144 19.25 1.00 -2.61
CA LYS A 144 19.49 0.95 -4.06
C LYS A 144 18.39 0.14 -4.77
N ALA A 145 17.14 0.32 -4.33
CA ALA A 145 16.00 -0.39 -4.85
C ALA A 145 15.74 0.02 -6.30
N LYS A 146 16.03 -0.89 -7.23
CA LYS A 146 15.80 -0.68 -8.65
C LYS A 146 14.31 -0.71 -8.99
N TRP A 147 13.53 -1.51 -8.28
CA TRP A 147 12.13 -1.76 -8.60
C TRP A 147 11.21 -1.29 -7.48
N VAL A 148 10.16 -0.56 -7.83
CA VAL A 148 9.16 -0.09 -6.87
C VAL A 148 7.76 -0.43 -7.39
N PRO A 149 7.11 -1.47 -6.84
CA PRO A 149 5.72 -1.80 -7.16
C PRO A 149 4.79 -0.70 -6.67
N VAL A 150 4.12 -0.01 -7.59
CA VAL A 150 3.25 1.15 -7.29
C VAL A 150 2.03 1.19 -8.19
N GLY A 151 0.97 1.88 -7.75
CA GLY A 151 -0.12 2.33 -8.62
C GLY A 151 0.29 3.54 -9.47
N GLU A 152 -0.45 3.83 -10.53
CA GLU A 152 -0.19 4.95 -11.44
C GLU A 152 -0.14 6.32 -10.74
N ASP A 153 -0.93 6.49 -9.68
CA ASP A 153 -0.96 7.70 -8.86
C ASP A 153 0.35 8.00 -8.13
N GLN A 154 1.25 7.01 -8.03
CA GLN A 154 2.56 7.14 -7.41
C GLN A 154 3.70 7.39 -8.42
N LEU A 155 3.42 7.38 -9.72
CA LEU A 155 4.44 7.69 -10.74
C LEU A 155 5.12 9.06 -10.54
N PRO A 156 4.39 10.14 -10.13
CA PRO A 156 5.04 11.41 -9.81
C PRO A 156 6.03 11.33 -8.65
N MET A 157 5.86 10.39 -7.72
CA MET A 157 6.79 10.17 -6.62
C MET A 157 8.06 9.44 -7.08
N ILE A 158 7.91 8.47 -7.98
CA ILE A 158 9.05 7.78 -8.60
C ILE A 158 9.87 8.76 -9.42
N GLU A 159 9.23 9.63 -10.22
CA GLU A 159 9.95 10.65 -10.97
C GLU A 159 10.65 11.68 -10.05
N GLN A 160 10.02 12.08 -8.95
CA GLN A 160 10.66 12.93 -7.95
C GLN A 160 11.92 12.26 -7.36
N THR A 161 11.86 10.94 -7.13
CA THR A 161 13.03 10.18 -6.65
C THR A 161 14.15 10.16 -7.70
N ARG A 162 13.83 9.94 -8.98
CA ARG A 162 14.80 9.98 -10.09
C ARG A 162 15.47 11.34 -10.21
N GLU A 163 14.69 12.43 -10.09
CA GLU A 163 15.22 13.79 -10.08
C GLU A 163 16.24 14.00 -8.95
N ILE A 164 15.95 13.47 -7.75
CA ILE A 164 16.88 13.55 -6.61
C ILE A 164 18.15 12.74 -6.88
N VAL A 165 18.02 11.53 -7.42
CA VAL A 165 19.16 10.69 -7.78
C VAL A 165 20.07 11.41 -8.79
N ARG A 166 19.50 11.95 -9.87
CA ARG A 166 20.25 12.72 -10.88
C ARG A 166 20.93 13.94 -10.28
N ALA A 167 20.19 14.71 -9.47
CA ALA A 167 20.71 15.90 -8.81
C ALA A 167 21.89 15.55 -7.90
N PHE A 168 21.79 14.46 -7.12
CA PHE A 168 22.85 13.99 -6.24
C PHE A 168 24.08 13.58 -7.04
N ASN A 169 23.94 12.64 -7.97
CA ASN A 169 25.05 12.10 -8.74
C ASN A 169 25.76 13.19 -9.56
N GLN A 170 25.01 14.15 -10.12
CA GLN A 170 25.60 15.29 -10.84
C GLN A 170 26.30 16.30 -9.92
N THR A 171 25.70 16.62 -8.76
CA THR A 171 26.26 17.62 -7.84
C THR A 171 27.60 17.18 -7.26
N TYR A 172 27.69 15.89 -6.92
CA TYR A 172 28.89 15.32 -6.28
C TYR A 172 29.80 14.58 -7.25
N ASN A 173 29.42 14.50 -8.55
CA ASN A 173 30.15 13.82 -9.61
C ASN A 173 30.49 12.37 -9.30
N GLU A 174 29.55 11.64 -8.70
CA GLU A 174 29.66 10.25 -8.24
C GLU A 174 28.37 9.47 -8.55
N ASP A 175 28.47 8.28 -9.12
CA ASP A 175 27.33 7.41 -9.42
C ASP A 175 26.96 6.51 -8.21
N VAL A 176 26.63 7.13 -7.09
CA VAL A 176 26.29 6.43 -5.84
C VAL A 176 24.87 5.90 -5.83
N LEU A 177 23.90 6.72 -6.25
CA LEU A 177 22.49 6.42 -6.20
C LEU A 177 21.99 5.85 -7.53
N ILE A 178 20.99 4.96 -7.44
CA ILE A 178 20.38 4.29 -8.60
C ILE A 178 18.96 4.83 -8.83
N GLU A 179 18.63 5.16 -10.08
CA GLU A 179 17.27 5.54 -10.45
C GLU A 179 16.31 4.35 -10.35
N PRO A 180 15.21 4.49 -9.60
CA PRO A 180 14.21 3.43 -9.49
C PRO A 180 13.32 3.34 -10.73
N GLU A 181 12.79 2.14 -10.97
CA GLU A 181 11.77 1.86 -11.97
C GLU A 181 10.46 1.42 -11.30
N ALA A 182 9.32 1.95 -11.80
CA ALA A 182 8.02 1.54 -11.32
C ALA A 182 7.63 0.17 -11.89
N ILE A 183 7.10 -0.73 -11.05
CA ILE A 183 6.37 -1.92 -11.50
C ILE A 183 4.88 -1.61 -11.36
N LEU A 184 4.23 -1.35 -12.48
CA LEU A 184 2.79 -1.12 -12.52
C LEU A 184 2.02 -2.46 -12.46
N PRO A 185 0.78 -2.47 -11.92
CA PRO A 185 -0.11 -3.61 -12.05
C PRO A 185 -0.41 -3.89 -13.53
N PRO A 186 -0.66 -5.16 -13.91
CA PRO A 186 -1.11 -5.49 -15.26
C PRO A 186 -2.36 -4.70 -15.67
N GLU A 187 -2.49 -4.42 -16.96
CA GLU A 187 -3.69 -3.77 -17.50
C GLU A 187 -4.97 -4.51 -17.07
N GLY A 188 -5.99 -3.76 -16.67
CA GLY A 188 -7.26 -4.30 -16.16
C GLY A 188 -7.27 -4.62 -14.66
N LEU A 189 -6.12 -4.79 -13.99
CA LEU A 189 -6.03 -5.02 -12.54
C LEU A 189 -5.77 -3.73 -11.74
N SER A 190 -5.56 -2.61 -12.41
CA SER A 190 -5.35 -1.29 -11.81
C SER A 190 -6.64 -0.63 -11.28
N ARG A 191 -7.81 -1.29 -11.40
CA ARG A 191 -9.06 -0.75 -10.89
C ARG A 191 -8.99 -0.54 -9.38
N ARG A 192 -9.10 0.71 -8.97
CA ARG A 192 -9.31 1.06 -7.57
C ARG A 192 -10.65 0.51 -7.14
N LEU A 193 -10.64 -0.32 -6.10
CA LEU A 193 -11.88 -0.86 -5.56
C LEU A 193 -12.72 0.27 -4.93
N PRO A 194 -13.98 0.49 -5.36
CA PRO A 194 -14.85 1.48 -4.76
C PRO A 194 -15.23 1.10 -3.34
N GLY A 195 -15.69 2.05 -2.55
CA GLY A 195 -16.28 1.80 -1.25
C GLY A 195 -17.63 1.07 -1.36
N LEU A 196 -18.07 0.48 -0.26
CA LEU A 196 -19.35 -0.27 -0.23
C LEU A 196 -20.56 0.60 -0.53
N ASP A 197 -20.43 1.90 -0.30
CA ASP A 197 -21.47 2.95 -0.48
C ASP A 197 -21.61 3.46 -1.92
N GLY A 198 -20.75 3.05 -2.82
CA GLY A 198 -20.76 3.48 -4.23
C GLY A 198 -20.35 4.92 -4.48
N ASN A 199 -20.11 5.72 -3.45
CA ASN A 199 -19.89 7.17 -3.60
C ASN A 199 -18.43 7.57 -3.63
N ALA A 200 -17.53 6.77 -3.05
CA ALA A 200 -16.14 7.12 -2.89
C ALA A 200 -15.23 5.88 -2.98
N LYS A 201 -13.93 6.15 -3.12
CA LYS A 201 -12.90 5.12 -2.97
C LYS A 201 -13.03 4.43 -1.61
N MET A 202 -12.78 3.11 -1.58
CA MET A 202 -12.65 2.36 -0.34
C MET A 202 -11.65 3.04 0.60
N SER A 203 -12.09 3.36 1.82
CA SER A 203 -11.30 4.12 2.79
C SER A 203 -11.63 3.74 4.22
N LYS A 204 -10.58 3.59 5.04
CA LYS A 204 -10.71 3.35 6.50
C LYS A 204 -11.45 4.48 7.21
N SER A 205 -11.18 5.73 6.82
CA SER A 205 -11.78 6.92 7.44
C SER A 205 -13.27 7.08 7.16
N LEU A 206 -13.75 6.53 6.04
CA LEU A 206 -15.17 6.54 5.68
C LEU A 206 -15.94 5.32 6.21
N GLY A 207 -15.23 4.32 6.75
CA GLY A 207 -15.85 3.09 7.22
C GLY A 207 -16.50 2.22 6.13
N ASN A 208 -16.26 2.53 4.85
CA ASN A 208 -16.84 1.88 3.68
C ASN A 208 -15.95 0.77 3.10
N CYS A 209 -15.21 0.06 3.96
CA CYS A 209 -14.24 -0.96 3.54
C CYS A 209 -14.49 -2.33 4.19
N ILE A 210 -14.10 -3.39 3.48
CA ILE A 210 -13.98 -4.75 4.00
C ILE A 210 -12.53 -4.98 4.38
N TYR A 211 -12.24 -5.21 5.68
CA TYR A 211 -10.91 -5.55 6.16
C TYR A 211 -10.56 -7.01 5.86
N LEU A 212 -9.28 -7.30 5.68
CA LEU A 212 -8.80 -8.68 5.51
C LEU A 212 -9.09 -9.54 6.75
N SER A 213 -9.19 -8.90 7.89
CA SER A 213 -9.47 -9.50 9.20
C SER A 213 -10.95 -9.51 9.61
N ASP A 214 -11.88 -9.05 8.75
CA ASP A 214 -13.31 -9.09 9.06
C ASP A 214 -13.75 -10.55 9.21
N ASP A 215 -14.44 -10.87 10.30
CA ASP A 215 -15.02 -12.19 10.49
C ASP A 215 -16.17 -12.46 9.50
N GLU A 216 -16.61 -13.70 9.42
CA GLU A 216 -17.62 -14.12 8.44
C GLU A 216 -18.93 -13.35 8.60
N LYS A 217 -19.35 -13.08 9.84
CA LYS A 217 -20.56 -12.31 10.11
C LYS A 217 -20.41 -10.85 9.66
N THR A 218 -19.31 -10.22 10.02
CA THR A 218 -19.00 -8.84 9.63
C THR A 218 -18.90 -8.71 8.11
N LEU A 219 -18.25 -9.68 7.44
CA LEU A 219 -18.19 -9.74 5.98
C LEU A 219 -19.59 -9.85 5.37
N HIS A 220 -20.42 -10.75 5.89
CA HIS A 220 -21.80 -10.91 5.45
C HIS A 220 -22.56 -9.59 5.56
N ASP A 221 -22.58 -8.99 6.75
CA ASP A 221 -23.30 -7.75 7.00
C ASP A 221 -22.84 -6.62 6.07
N LYS A 222 -21.53 -6.49 5.82
CA LYS A 222 -20.96 -5.52 4.89
C LYS A 222 -21.36 -5.76 3.43
N VAL A 223 -21.32 -7.01 2.95
CA VAL A 223 -21.73 -7.36 1.59
C VAL A 223 -23.22 -7.09 1.39
N PHE A 224 -24.04 -7.44 2.40
CA PHE A 224 -25.49 -7.22 2.31
C PHE A 224 -25.89 -5.74 2.43
N SER A 225 -25.03 -4.90 3.02
CA SER A 225 -25.20 -3.44 3.05
C SER A 225 -24.68 -2.71 1.81
N MET A 226 -24.03 -3.41 0.86
CA MET A 226 -23.51 -2.79 -0.36
C MET A 226 -24.60 -2.09 -1.16
N TYR A 227 -24.23 -0.92 -1.70
CA TYR A 227 -25.10 -0.17 -2.61
C TYR A 227 -25.38 -0.95 -3.89
N THR A 228 -26.66 -1.01 -4.24
CA THR A 228 -27.18 -1.61 -5.48
C THR A 228 -28.04 -0.59 -6.20
N ASP A 229 -28.73 -0.98 -7.27
CA ASP A 229 -29.61 -0.09 -8.02
C ASP A 229 -30.86 0.27 -7.18
N PRO A 230 -31.08 1.54 -6.81
CA PRO A 230 -32.23 1.95 -6.02
C PRO A 230 -33.56 1.84 -6.76
N ASP A 231 -33.55 1.76 -8.09
CA ASP A 231 -34.75 1.63 -8.93
C ASP A 231 -35.19 0.15 -9.06
N HIS A 232 -34.32 -0.82 -8.68
CA HIS A 232 -34.62 -2.25 -8.70
C HIS A 232 -35.38 -2.69 -7.44
N ILE A 233 -36.69 -2.33 -7.38
CA ILE A 233 -37.52 -2.55 -6.19
C ILE A 233 -38.05 -3.98 -6.14
N HIS A 234 -38.50 -4.51 -7.27
CA HIS A 234 -39.04 -5.88 -7.39
C HIS A 234 -38.08 -6.75 -8.19
N VAL A 235 -38.02 -8.02 -7.88
CA VAL A 235 -37.20 -9.02 -8.61
C VAL A 235 -37.47 -9.05 -10.10
N SER A 236 -38.71 -8.73 -10.52
CA SER A 236 -39.13 -8.67 -11.92
C SER A 236 -38.64 -7.43 -12.65
N ASP A 237 -38.22 -6.40 -11.93
CA ASP A 237 -37.84 -5.13 -12.54
C ASP A 237 -36.47 -5.25 -13.23
N PRO A 238 -36.26 -4.64 -14.40
CA PRO A 238 -34.92 -4.52 -14.97
C PRO A 238 -34.02 -3.67 -14.08
N GLY A 239 -32.82 -4.19 -13.76
CA GLY A 239 -31.85 -3.48 -12.93
C GLY A 239 -30.65 -2.96 -13.71
N LYS A 240 -29.99 -1.92 -13.18
CA LYS A 240 -28.76 -1.35 -13.73
C LYS A 240 -27.54 -1.98 -13.06
N ILE A 241 -26.58 -2.42 -13.85
CA ILE A 241 -25.31 -2.98 -13.36
C ILE A 241 -24.25 -1.88 -13.15
N GLU A 242 -24.32 -0.78 -13.91
CA GLU A 242 -23.43 0.35 -13.76
C GLU A 242 -23.65 1.05 -12.42
N GLY A 243 -22.60 1.18 -11.64
CA GLY A 243 -22.67 1.77 -10.30
C GLY A 243 -23.23 0.83 -9.23
N ASN A 244 -23.57 -0.41 -9.58
CA ASN A 244 -23.94 -1.44 -8.61
C ASN A 244 -22.67 -2.08 -8.02
N MET A 245 -22.41 -1.82 -6.75
CA MET A 245 -21.17 -2.25 -6.10
C MET A 245 -20.98 -3.75 -6.07
N VAL A 246 -22.06 -4.51 -6.05
CA VAL A 246 -21.99 -5.98 -6.03
C VAL A 246 -21.38 -6.49 -7.34
N PHE A 247 -21.81 -5.97 -8.48
CA PHE A 247 -21.27 -6.34 -9.78
C PHE A 247 -19.85 -5.78 -10.00
N GLU A 248 -19.54 -4.56 -9.51
CA GLU A 248 -18.19 -4.02 -9.53
C GLU A 248 -17.18 -4.93 -8.80
N TYR A 249 -17.60 -5.48 -7.66
CA TYR A 249 -16.76 -6.42 -6.90
C TYR A 249 -16.67 -7.79 -7.57
N LEU A 250 -17.77 -8.30 -8.13
CA LEU A 250 -17.75 -9.55 -8.89
C LEU A 250 -16.79 -9.47 -10.09
N ASP A 251 -16.74 -8.34 -10.79
CA ASP A 251 -15.80 -8.11 -11.89
C ASP A 251 -14.33 -8.13 -11.45
N VAL A 252 -14.06 -7.76 -10.21
CA VAL A 252 -12.68 -7.75 -9.68
C VAL A 252 -12.28 -9.11 -9.12
N PHE A 253 -13.20 -9.81 -8.43
CA PHE A 253 -12.88 -11.02 -7.69
C PHE A 253 -13.22 -12.31 -8.42
N ALA A 254 -14.03 -12.24 -9.46
CA ALA A 254 -14.44 -13.37 -10.31
C ALA A 254 -14.59 -12.95 -11.79
N PRO A 255 -13.55 -12.30 -12.41
CA PRO A 255 -13.65 -11.72 -13.76
C PRO A 255 -13.97 -12.75 -14.85
N ASP A 256 -13.49 -13.98 -14.70
CA ASP A 256 -13.62 -15.05 -15.68
C ASP A 256 -14.76 -16.06 -15.35
N ASP A 257 -15.56 -15.75 -14.32
CA ASP A 257 -16.66 -16.63 -13.92
C ASP A 257 -17.88 -16.43 -14.82
N PRO A 258 -18.28 -17.43 -15.63
CA PRO A 258 -19.41 -17.30 -16.54
C PRO A 258 -20.73 -17.01 -15.84
N LYS A 259 -20.86 -17.37 -14.55
CA LYS A 259 -22.04 -17.08 -13.76
C LYS A 259 -22.21 -15.59 -13.47
N VAL A 260 -21.12 -14.83 -13.42
CA VAL A 260 -21.18 -13.37 -13.27
C VAL A 260 -21.82 -12.75 -14.51
N ALA A 261 -21.45 -13.21 -15.71
CA ALA A 261 -22.04 -12.74 -16.97
C ALA A 261 -23.53 -13.11 -17.05
N GLU A 262 -23.89 -14.33 -16.68
CA GLU A 262 -25.29 -14.80 -16.59
C GLU A 262 -26.11 -13.92 -15.64
N TYR A 263 -25.60 -13.66 -14.44
CA TYR A 263 -26.27 -12.83 -13.45
C TYR A 263 -26.45 -11.39 -13.91
N LYS A 264 -25.48 -10.81 -14.61
CA LYS A 264 -25.59 -9.48 -15.20
C LYS A 264 -26.72 -9.42 -16.23
N GLU A 265 -26.77 -10.39 -17.12
CA GLU A 265 -27.82 -10.46 -18.15
C GLU A 265 -29.21 -10.62 -17.53
N GLN A 266 -29.36 -11.52 -16.55
CA GLN A 266 -30.62 -11.73 -15.83
C GLN A 266 -31.05 -10.49 -15.04
N TYR A 267 -30.11 -9.82 -14.36
CA TYR A 267 -30.39 -8.62 -13.59
C TYR A 267 -30.89 -7.46 -14.48
N GLN A 268 -30.28 -7.30 -15.64
CA GLN A 268 -30.68 -6.27 -16.62
C GLN A 268 -32.04 -6.57 -17.27
N LYS A 269 -32.43 -7.83 -17.41
CA LYS A 269 -33.72 -8.22 -17.98
C LYS A 269 -34.86 -8.24 -16.93
N GLY A 270 -34.51 -8.25 -15.67
CA GLY A 270 -35.41 -8.58 -14.56
C GLY A 270 -35.49 -10.09 -14.33
N GLY A 271 -35.81 -10.47 -13.09
CA GLY A 271 -35.91 -11.86 -12.65
C GLY A 271 -34.79 -12.31 -11.70
N LEU A 272 -33.82 -11.44 -11.37
CA LEU A 272 -32.76 -11.71 -10.41
C LEU A 272 -32.73 -10.64 -9.31
N GLY A 273 -32.99 -11.02 -8.07
CA GLY A 273 -32.97 -10.09 -6.93
C GLY A 273 -31.58 -9.88 -6.36
N ASP A 274 -31.31 -8.68 -5.79
CA ASP A 274 -30.05 -8.28 -5.16
C ASP A 274 -29.50 -9.29 -4.16
N VAL A 275 -30.38 -9.89 -3.36
CA VAL A 275 -30.01 -10.87 -2.33
C VAL A 275 -29.27 -12.05 -2.92
N VAL A 276 -29.65 -12.52 -4.11
CA VAL A 276 -29.01 -13.66 -4.78
C VAL A 276 -27.58 -13.30 -5.19
N VAL A 277 -27.42 -12.13 -5.77
CA VAL A 277 -26.11 -11.64 -6.25
C VAL A 277 -25.19 -11.31 -5.06
N LYS A 278 -25.72 -10.68 -3.99
CA LYS A 278 -25.00 -10.42 -2.74
C LYS A 278 -24.53 -11.71 -2.07
N LYS A 279 -25.38 -12.73 -2.03
CA LYS A 279 -25.01 -14.04 -1.48
C LYS A 279 -23.86 -14.67 -2.28
N TYR A 280 -23.92 -14.57 -3.60
CA TYR A 280 -22.88 -15.09 -4.46
C TYR A 280 -21.54 -14.37 -4.26
N LEU A 281 -21.55 -13.04 -4.22
CA LEU A 281 -20.35 -12.26 -3.89
C LEU A 281 -19.80 -12.60 -2.50
N PHE A 282 -20.68 -12.76 -1.50
CA PHE A 282 -20.28 -13.17 -0.16
C PHE A 282 -19.52 -14.50 -0.17
N GLU A 283 -20.02 -15.50 -0.89
CA GLU A 283 -19.36 -16.83 -1.00
C GLU A 283 -17.94 -16.69 -1.61
N ILE A 284 -17.80 -15.89 -2.67
CA ILE A 284 -16.49 -15.62 -3.31
C ILE A 284 -15.53 -14.95 -2.34
N LEU A 285 -15.98 -13.86 -1.70
CA LEU A 285 -15.13 -13.11 -0.76
C LEU A 285 -14.82 -13.90 0.51
N ASN A 286 -15.76 -14.68 1.01
CA ASN A 286 -15.55 -15.53 2.18
C ASN A 286 -14.53 -16.64 1.90
N ASN A 287 -14.58 -17.25 0.71
CA ASN A 287 -13.59 -18.24 0.30
C ASN A 287 -12.19 -17.64 0.15
N LEU A 288 -12.08 -16.40 -0.34
CA LEU A 288 -10.82 -15.67 -0.42
C LEU A 288 -10.28 -15.32 0.98
N LEU A 289 -11.14 -14.79 1.86
CA LEU A 289 -10.71 -14.24 3.14
C LEU A 289 -10.54 -15.30 4.24
N ARG A 290 -11.23 -16.44 4.15
CA ARG A 290 -11.15 -17.51 5.16
C ARG A 290 -9.71 -17.94 5.46
N PRO A 291 -8.88 -18.35 4.49
CA PRO A 291 -7.51 -18.77 4.78
C PRO A 291 -6.66 -17.62 5.36
N ILE A 292 -6.92 -16.37 4.95
CA ILE A 292 -6.23 -15.19 5.49
C ILE A 292 -6.59 -15.00 6.95
N ARG A 293 -7.87 -15.11 7.32
CA ARG A 293 -8.35 -14.99 8.72
C ARG A 293 -7.80 -16.10 9.61
N GLU A 294 -7.83 -17.34 9.12
CA GLU A 294 -7.32 -18.50 9.85
C GLU A 294 -5.82 -18.34 10.14
N LYS A 295 -5.03 -17.97 9.12
CA LYS A 295 -3.61 -17.71 9.29
C LYS A 295 -3.34 -16.55 10.24
N ARG A 296 -4.12 -15.47 10.12
CA ARG A 296 -4.01 -14.32 11.01
C ARG A 296 -4.31 -14.70 12.47
N ALA A 297 -5.38 -15.45 12.71
CA ALA A 297 -5.76 -15.91 14.04
C ALA A 297 -4.70 -16.84 14.68
N GLU A 298 -3.95 -17.58 13.86
CA GLU A 298 -2.80 -18.36 14.33
C GLU A 298 -1.65 -17.46 14.77
N LEU A 299 -1.28 -16.48 13.92
CA LEU A 299 -0.19 -15.55 14.17
C LEU A 299 -0.45 -14.65 15.39
N GLU A 300 -1.69 -14.25 15.60
CA GLU A 300 -2.11 -13.43 16.76
C GLU A 300 -1.87 -14.12 18.12
N LYS A 301 -1.71 -15.43 18.15
CA LYS A 301 -1.42 -16.17 19.39
C LYS A 301 0.01 -15.94 19.91
N ASN A 302 0.93 -15.54 19.01
CA ASN A 302 2.34 -15.31 19.37
C ASN A 302 2.87 -13.97 18.81
N PRO A 303 2.44 -12.82 19.36
CA PRO A 303 2.92 -11.50 18.90
C PRO A 303 4.43 -11.32 19.01
N ALA A 304 5.07 -12.02 19.95
CA ALA A 304 6.53 -11.93 20.15
C ALA A 304 7.30 -12.42 18.91
N GLU A 305 6.83 -13.48 18.26
CA GLU A 305 7.42 -13.98 17.02
C GLU A 305 7.33 -12.95 15.89
N ILE A 306 6.20 -12.24 15.80
CA ILE A 306 6.01 -11.19 14.79
C ILE A 306 6.99 -10.04 15.02
N TYR A 307 7.17 -9.61 16.28
CA TYR A 307 8.14 -8.58 16.61
C TYR A 307 9.59 -9.03 16.36
N GLU A 308 9.90 -10.31 16.55
CA GLU A 308 11.22 -10.87 16.21
C GLU A 308 11.48 -10.82 14.70
N ILE A 309 10.49 -11.19 13.87
CA ILE A 309 10.57 -11.06 12.41
C ILE A 309 10.85 -9.60 12.01
N LEU A 310 10.12 -8.66 12.60
CA LEU A 310 10.30 -7.23 12.34
C LEU A 310 11.67 -6.73 12.81
N HIS A 311 12.16 -7.22 13.93
CA HIS A 311 13.46 -6.85 14.47
C HIS A 311 14.59 -7.30 13.54
N GLN A 312 14.63 -8.58 13.19
CA GLN A 312 15.64 -9.15 12.28
C GLN A 312 15.61 -8.46 10.91
N GLY A 313 14.40 -8.20 10.37
CA GLY A 313 14.24 -7.47 9.12
C GLY A 313 14.75 -6.04 9.22
N SER A 314 14.52 -5.36 10.35
CA SER A 314 15.00 -4.00 10.59
C SER A 314 16.51 -3.94 10.77
N GLU A 315 17.13 -4.88 11.44
CA GLU A 315 18.60 -4.98 11.55
C GLU A 315 19.25 -5.15 10.17
N LYS A 316 18.72 -6.09 9.35
CA LYS A 316 19.20 -6.29 7.98
C LYS A 316 19.03 -5.02 7.14
N ALA A 317 17.87 -4.36 7.23
CA ALA A 317 17.60 -3.12 6.51
C ALA A 317 18.52 -1.99 6.96
N ALA A 318 18.72 -1.82 8.29
CA ALA A 318 19.61 -0.80 8.84
C ALA A 318 21.07 -1.01 8.40
N TYR A 319 21.55 -2.24 8.36
CA TYR A 319 22.87 -2.57 7.86
C TYR A 319 23.05 -2.16 6.39
N ILE A 320 22.11 -2.50 5.50
CA ILE A 320 22.22 -2.17 4.08
C ILE A 320 22.12 -0.66 3.87
N ALA A 321 21.19 0.00 4.55
CA ALA A 321 21.00 1.43 4.43
C ALA A 321 22.22 2.23 4.95
N SER A 322 22.89 1.75 6.02
CA SER A 322 24.11 2.38 6.53
C SER A 322 25.25 2.36 5.52
N GLN A 323 25.40 1.27 4.76
CA GLN A 323 26.41 1.20 3.70
C GLN A 323 26.18 2.21 2.58
N THR A 324 24.92 2.41 2.18
CA THR A 324 24.59 3.45 1.20
C THR A 324 24.82 4.84 1.79
N LEU A 325 24.45 5.05 3.05
CA LEU A 325 24.70 6.31 3.75
C LEU A 325 26.20 6.65 3.79
N THR A 326 27.06 5.67 4.10
CA THR A 326 28.51 5.86 4.08
C THR A 326 28.99 6.32 2.69
N GLN A 327 28.55 5.65 1.62
CA GLN A 327 28.90 6.06 0.25
C GLN A 327 28.40 7.47 -0.09
N VAL A 328 27.22 7.86 0.38
CA VAL A 328 26.67 9.21 0.23
C VAL A 328 27.54 10.22 0.97
N LYS A 329 27.96 9.93 2.21
CA LYS A 329 28.83 10.80 3.00
C LYS A 329 30.23 10.94 2.38
N ASP A 330 30.76 9.86 1.80
CA ASP A 330 32.02 9.87 1.06
C ASP A 330 31.93 10.78 -0.16
N ALA A 331 30.89 10.63 -0.97
CA ALA A 331 30.66 11.46 -2.16
C ALA A 331 30.50 12.96 -1.83
N ILE A 332 29.80 13.26 -0.71
CA ILE A 332 29.64 14.65 -0.21
C ILE A 332 30.95 15.19 0.39
N GLY A 333 31.88 14.32 0.81
CA GLY A 333 33.13 14.69 1.47
C GLY A 333 33.00 15.02 2.96
N ILE A 334 31.99 14.45 3.63
CA ILE A 334 31.70 14.66 5.06
C ILE A 334 31.90 13.41 5.94
N ASN A 335 32.46 12.37 5.39
CA ASN A 335 32.86 11.18 6.15
C ASN A 335 34.26 11.40 6.79
N TYR A 336 34.29 12.22 7.84
CA TYR A 336 35.55 12.71 8.44
C TYR A 336 36.41 11.62 9.10
N TYR A 337 35.81 10.51 9.52
CA TYR A 337 36.48 9.48 10.32
C TYR A 337 36.59 8.13 9.60
N GLY A 338 36.01 8.00 8.42
CA GLY A 338 36.13 6.80 7.59
C GLY A 338 35.39 5.57 8.17
N ASP A 339 34.20 5.78 8.74
CA ASP A 339 33.36 4.73 9.33
C ASP A 339 32.71 3.85 8.25
#